data_1f2691d0fe151160f3beb1309a351061
#
_entry.id   1f2691d0fe151160f3beb1309a351061
#
_cell.length_a   1.000
_cell.length_b   1.000
_cell.length_c   1.000
_cell.angle_alpha   90.00
_cell.angle_beta   90.00
_cell.angle_gamma   90.00
#
_symmetry.space_group_name_H-M   'P 1'
#
loop_
_entity.id
_entity.type
_entity.pdbx_description
1 polymer ?
#
loop_
_entity_poly.entity_id
_entity_poly.type
_entity_poly.pdbx_seq_one_letter_code
_entity_poly.pdbx_strand_id
1 'polypeptide(L)'
;MRIEQRLKQLAEGNPNYSLLWAQWEFDKKLLSRALNTVSRDFPHYSLHDASHSSTIITQIEKVISPNIYKLTATDCWLLLESCYWHDAGMVITNEEKKELLRDPSFHFYLEELS
;
A
#
# COMPACT_ATOMS: atom_id res chain seq x y z
N MET A 1 3.50 2.32 -13.78
CA MET A 1 2.04 2.13 -13.51
C MET A 1 1.27 3.33 -14.07
N ARG A 2 0.22 3.05 -14.82
CA ARG A 2 -0.58 4.10 -15.47
C ARG A 2 -1.39 4.93 -14.47
N ILE A 3 -1.90 4.29 -13.42
CA ILE A 3 -2.63 4.98 -12.35
C ILE A 3 -1.69 5.95 -11.63
N GLU A 4 -0.45 5.54 -11.38
CA GLU A 4 0.55 6.40 -10.75
C GLU A 4 0.88 7.61 -11.63
N GLN A 5 1.04 7.39 -12.92
CA GLN A 5 1.29 8.48 -13.88
C GLN A 5 0.11 9.46 -13.93
N ARG A 6 -1.11 8.92 -13.88
CA ARG A 6 -2.32 9.74 -13.85
C ARG A 6 -2.34 10.64 -12.62
N LEU A 7 -2.03 10.09 -11.44
CA LEU A 7 -1.97 10.87 -10.21
C LEU A 7 -0.92 11.98 -10.32
N LYS A 8 0.25 11.65 -10.84
CA LYS A 8 1.33 12.63 -11.02
C LYS A 8 0.90 13.78 -11.92
N GLN A 9 0.27 13.48 -13.05
CA GLN A 9 -0.21 14.49 -13.98
C GLN A 9 -1.25 15.41 -13.34
N LEU A 10 -2.19 14.85 -12.60
CA LEU A 10 -3.21 15.64 -11.91
C LEU A 10 -2.60 16.49 -10.80
N ALA A 11 -1.57 15.98 -10.13
CA ALA A 11 -0.88 16.71 -9.07
C ALA A 11 -0.10 17.92 -9.59
N GLU A 12 0.43 17.85 -10.80
CA GLU A 12 1.20 18.95 -11.39
C GLU A 12 0.37 20.21 -11.58
N GLY A 13 -0.95 20.06 -11.79
CA GLY A 13 -1.84 21.18 -12.03
C GLY A 13 -2.58 21.72 -10.81
N ASN A 14 -2.40 21.11 -9.62
CA ASN A 14 -3.18 21.48 -8.44
C ASN A 14 -2.39 21.26 -7.15
N PRO A 15 -2.16 22.33 -6.33
CA PRO A 15 -1.42 22.21 -5.08
C PRO A 15 -2.03 21.21 -4.09
N ASN A 16 -3.36 21.08 -4.06
CA ASN A 16 -4.02 20.12 -3.16
C ASN A 16 -3.70 18.68 -3.56
N TYR A 17 -3.62 18.41 -4.85
CA TYR A 17 -3.29 17.07 -5.33
C TYR A 17 -1.81 16.76 -5.24
N SER A 18 -0.95 17.79 -5.21
CA SER A 18 0.48 17.57 -5.01
C SER A 18 0.78 17.00 -3.63
N LEU A 19 -0.07 17.27 -2.62
CA LEU A 19 0.04 16.64 -1.30
C LEU A 19 -0.22 15.13 -1.38
N LEU A 20 -1.20 14.73 -2.18
CA LEU A 20 -1.50 13.30 -2.39
C LEU A 20 -0.33 12.60 -3.07
N TRP A 21 0.27 13.23 -4.06
CA TRP A 21 1.43 12.68 -4.76
C TRP A 21 2.63 12.53 -3.82
N ALA A 22 2.91 13.57 -3.03
CA ALA A 22 4.01 13.54 -2.08
C ALA A 22 3.83 12.42 -1.03
N GLN A 23 2.61 12.28 -0.52
CA GLN A 23 2.28 11.22 0.43
C GLN A 23 2.44 9.84 -0.21
N TRP A 24 2.01 9.68 -1.45
CA TRP A 24 2.16 8.43 -2.18
C TRP A 24 3.63 8.09 -2.41
N GLU A 25 4.45 9.04 -2.83
CA GLU A 25 5.88 8.80 -3.02
C GLU A 25 6.56 8.32 -1.72
N PHE A 26 6.22 8.97 -0.61
CA PHE A 26 6.74 8.60 0.70
C PHE A 26 6.28 7.19 1.09
N ASP A 27 4.99 6.94 1.00
CA ASP A 27 4.41 5.65 1.40
C ASP A 27 4.89 4.51 0.53
N LYS A 28 5.03 4.74 -0.77
CA LYS A 28 5.55 3.72 -1.69
C LYS A 28 6.95 3.28 -1.29
N LYS A 29 7.83 4.24 -0.97
CA LYS A 29 9.20 3.92 -0.54
C LYS A 29 9.21 3.18 0.78
N LEU A 30 8.42 3.66 1.75
CA LEU A 30 8.33 3.06 3.07
C LEU A 30 7.80 1.62 2.98
N LEU A 31 6.68 1.43 2.30
CA LEU A 31 6.04 0.13 2.18
C LEU A 31 6.85 -0.85 1.34
N SER A 32 7.48 -0.38 0.26
CA SER A 32 8.35 -1.22 -0.54
C SER A 32 9.53 -1.75 0.26
N ARG A 33 10.14 -0.91 1.10
CA ARG A 33 11.23 -1.34 1.98
C ARG A 33 10.74 -2.36 3.01
N ALA A 34 9.59 -2.09 3.64
CA ALA A 34 9.02 -2.99 4.63
C ALA A 34 8.71 -4.36 4.02
N LEU A 35 8.04 -4.39 2.87
CA LEU A 35 7.68 -5.62 2.18
C LEU A 35 8.91 -6.40 1.72
N ASN A 36 9.91 -5.72 1.18
CA ASN A 36 11.14 -6.37 0.72
C ASN A 36 11.97 -6.90 1.89
N THR A 37 11.97 -6.20 3.02
CA THR A 37 12.66 -6.64 4.22
C THR A 37 12.03 -7.92 4.77
N VAL A 38 10.70 -7.95 4.87
CA VAL A 38 9.98 -9.12 5.34
C VAL A 38 10.19 -10.29 4.38
N SER A 39 10.12 -10.05 3.08
CA SER A 39 10.32 -11.07 2.06
C SER A 39 11.73 -11.68 2.14
N ARG A 40 12.75 -10.86 2.45
CA ARG A 40 14.12 -11.32 2.61
C ARG A 40 14.30 -12.16 3.88
N ASP A 41 13.74 -11.67 4.99
CA ASP A 41 13.92 -12.29 6.30
C ASP A 41 12.98 -13.49 6.52
N PHE A 42 11.86 -13.51 5.82
CA PHE A 42 10.85 -14.55 5.88
C PHE A 42 10.47 -15.01 4.48
N PRO A 43 11.28 -15.88 3.85
CA PRO A 43 11.09 -16.24 2.43
C PRO A 43 9.72 -16.81 2.08
N HIS A 44 9.00 -17.39 3.05
CA HIS A 44 7.65 -17.92 2.81
C HIS A 44 6.60 -16.83 2.59
N TYR A 45 6.94 -15.56 2.82
CA TYR A 45 6.09 -14.42 2.53
C TYR A 45 6.51 -13.68 1.25
N SER A 46 7.35 -14.30 0.42
CA SER A 46 7.89 -13.67 -0.79
C SER A 46 6.82 -13.23 -1.80
N LEU A 47 5.62 -13.84 -1.75
CA LEU A 47 4.52 -13.47 -2.63
C LEU A 47 3.91 -12.10 -2.31
N HIS A 48 4.27 -11.50 -1.17
CA HIS A 48 3.73 -10.23 -0.72
C HIS A 48 4.77 -9.09 -0.76
N ASP A 49 5.72 -9.17 -1.68
CA ASP A 49 6.68 -8.09 -1.87
C ASP A 49 6.08 -6.94 -2.71
N ALA A 50 6.87 -5.88 -2.90
CA ALA A 50 6.43 -4.71 -3.66
C ALA A 50 6.08 -5.05 -5.11
N SER A 51 6.70 -6.08 -5.70
CA SER A 51 6.39 -6.54 -7.05
C SER A 51 4.97 -7.06 -7.14
N HIS A 52 4.50 -7.75 -6.11
CA HIS A 52 3.13 -8.28 -6.03
C HIS A 52 2.11 -7.12 -6.04
N SER A 53 2.34 -6.09 -5.22
CA SER A 53 1.47 -4.91 -5.18
C SER A 53 1.41 -4.23 -6.56
N SER A 54 2.56 -4.06 -7.19
CA SER A 54 2.66 -3.46 -8.52
C SER A 54 1.91 -4.30 -9.57
N THR A 55 1.99 -5.62 -9.48
CA THR A 55 1.29 -6.54 -10.39
C THR A 55 -0.21 -6.42 -10.23
N ILE A 56 -0.72 -6.33 -9.00
CA ILE A 56 -2.16 -6.16 -8.74
C ILE A 56 -2.65 -4.85 -9.36
N ILE A 57 -1.90 -3.75 -9.17
CA ILE A 57 -2.27 -2.47 -9.76
C ILE A 57 -2.31 -2.55 -11.28
N THR A 58 -1.35 -3.23 -11.90
CA THR A 58 -1.33 -3.43 -13.34
C THR A 58 -2.57 -4.21 -13.82
N GLN A 59 -3.00 -5.22 -13.08
CA GLN A 59 -4.21 -5.98 -13.40
C GLN A 59 -5.47 -5.11 -13.26
N ILE A 60 -5.54 -4.29 -12.24
CA ILE A 60 -6.65 -3.33 -12.07
C ILE A 60 -6.69 -2.37 -13.25
N GLU A 61 -5.54 -1.88 -13.69
CA GLU A 61 -5.45 -1.00 -14.86
C GLU A 61 -6.02 -1.65 -16.12
N LYS A 62 -5.77 -2.93 -16.33
CA LYS A 62 -6.33 -3.66 -17.46
C LYS A 62 -7.85 -3.74 -17.41
N VAL A 63 -8.41 -3.91 -16.22
CA VAL A 63 -9.86 -4.01 -16.04
C VAL A 63 -10.55 -2.68 -16.30
N ILE A 64 -9.99 -1.58 -15.83
CA ILE A 64 -10.61 -0.26 -15.93
C ILE A 64 -10.21 0.51 -17.20
N SER A 65 -9.20 0.04 -17.95
CA SER A 65 -8.85 0.63 -19.23
C SER A 65 -10.00 0.42 -20.24
N PRO A 66 -10.36 1.42 -21.04
CA PRO A 66 -9.73 2.73 -21.25
C PRO A 66 -10.21 3.86 -20.33
N ASN A 67 -10.90 3.56 -19.25
CA ASN A 67 -11.53 4.57 -18.40
C ASN A 67 -10.60 5.17 -17.33
N ILE A 68 -9.30 4.88 -17.40
CA ILE A 68 -8.32 5.42 -16.43
C ILE A 68 -8.37 6.94 -16.37
N TYR A 69 -8.58 7.61 -17.50
CA TYR A 69 -8.66 9.07 -17.56
C TYR A 69 -9.85 9.66 -16.80
N LYS A 70 -10.83 8.84 -16.44
CA LYS A 70 -11.98 9.27 -15.64
C LYS A 70 -11.71 9.28 -14.15
N LEU A 71 -10.59 8.68 -13.71
CA LEU A 71 -10.22 8.66 -12.31
C LEU A 71 -9.81 10.04 -11.84
N THR A 72 -10.29 10.43 -10.65
CA THR A 72 -9.81 11.64 -9.98
C THR A 72 -8.47 11.36 -9.31
N ALA A 73 -7.79 12.44 -8.88
CA ALA A 73 -6.54 12.27 -8.13
C ALA A 73 -6.75 11.46 -6.85
N THR A 74 -7.87 11.69 -6.15
CA THR A 74 -8.22 10.94 -4.94
C THR A 74 -8.43 9.46 -5.25
N ASP A 75 -9.12 9.15 -6.37
CA ASP A 75 -9.33 7.77 -6.79
C ASP A 75 -8.00 7.05 -7.04
N CYS A 76 -7.09 7.70 -7.76
CA CYS A 76 -5.77 7.15 -8.05
C CYS A 76 -4.99 6.90 -6.76
N TRP A 77 -4.98 7.89 -5.88
CA TRP A 77 -4.27 7.81 -4.60
C TRP A 77 -4.82 6.67 -3.74
N LEU A 78 -6.14 6.55 -3.61
CA LEU A 78 -6.77 5.50 -2.84
C LEU A 78 -6.47 4.10 -3.38
N LEU A 79 -6.49 3.93 -4.71
CA LEU A 79 -6.16 2.65 -5.32
C LEU A 79 -4.72 2.24 -5.05
N LEU A 80 -3.78 3.16 -5.23
CA LEU A 80 -2.36 2.90 -5.01
C LEU A 80 -2.07 2.58 -3.54
N GLU A 81 -2.58 3.41 -2.64
CA GLU A 81 -2.38 3.23 -1.20
C GLU A 81 -3.02 1.92 -0.72
N SER A 82 -4.25 1.65 -1.15
CA SER A 82 -4.98 0.45 -0.71
C SER A 82 -4.24 -0.83 -1.08
N CYS A 83 -3.71 -0.91 -2.30
CA CYS A 83 -2.99 -2.11 -2.75
C CYS A 83 -1.72 -2.33 -1.94
N TYR A 84 -0.92 -1.29 -1.73
CA TYR A 84 0.33 -1.40 -1.00
C TYR A 84 0.10 -1.65 0.49
N TRP A 85 -0.83 -0.94 1.12
CA TRP A 85 -1.16 -1.14 2.53
C TRP A 85 -1.81 -2.49 2.79
N HIS A 86 -2.61 -2.98 1.85
CA HIS A 86 -3.21 -4.30 1.98
C HIS A 86 -2.15 -5.39 2.13
N ASP A 87 -1.15 -5.39 1.24
CA ASP A 87 -0.08 -6.36 1.30
C ASP A 87 0.78 -6.19 2.55
N ALA A 88 1.12 -4.94 2.89
CA ALA A 88 1.87 -4.64 4.10
C ALA A 88 1.12 -5.11 5.35
N GLY A 89 -0.19 -4.85 5.41
CA GLY A 89 -1.03 -5.28 6.52
C GLY A 89 -1.09 -6.79 6.67
N MET A 90 -1.19 -7.51 5.56
CA MET A 90 -1.22 -8.97 5.60
C MET A 90 0.08 -9.56 6.14
N VAL A 91 1.23 -9.06 5.65
CA VAL A 91 2.54 -9.59 6.02
C VAL A 91 2.88 -9.21 7.46
N ILE A 92 2.74 -7.93 7.81
CA ILE A 92 3.04 -7.42 9.14
C ILE A 92 2.13 -8.08 10.18
N THR A 93 0.84 -8.25 9.87
CA THR A 93 -0.12 -8.85 10.78
C THR A 93 0.26 -10.29 11.14
N ASN A 94 0.79 -11.06 10.19
CA ASN A 94 1.17 -12.45 10.45
C ASN A 94 2.39 -12.56 11.35
N GLU A 95 3.41 -11.73 11.15
CA GLU A 95 4.65 -11.79 11.96
C GLU A 95 4.53 -11.02 13.26
N GLU A 96 4.07 -9.78 13.21
CA GLU A 96 3.90 -8.96 14.40
C GLU A 96 2.80 -9.48 15.31
N LYS A 97 1.78 -10.13 14.75
CA LYS A 97 0.74 -10.74 15.55
C LYS A 97 1.29 -11.75 16.53
N LYS A 98 2.28 -12.54 16.11
CA LYS A 98 2.95 -13.50 16.98
C LYS A 98 3.72 -12.81 18.11
N GLU A 99 4.39 -11.70 17.81
CA GLU A 99 5.11 -10.91 18.80
C GLU A 99 4.15 -10.13 19.68
N LEU A 100 3.12 -9.51 19.10
CA LEU A 100 2.13 -8.74 19.84
C LEU A 100 1.31 -9.63 20.78
N LEU A 101 1.05 -10.89 20.41
CA LEU A 101 0.39 -11.84 21.29
C LEU A 101 1.22 -12.19 22.51
N ARG A 102 2.53 -11.92 22.50
CA ARG A 102 3.42 -12.09 23.63
C ARG A 102 3.57 -10.81 24.46
N ASP A 103 3.07 -9.67 23.97
CA ASP A 103 3.22 -8.38 24.63
C ASP A 103 2.04 -8.13 25.58
N PRO A 104 2.29 -7.98 26.91
CA PRO A 104 1.23 -7.71 27.86
C PRO A 104 0.44 -6.44 27.60
N SER A 105 1.10 -5.39 27.07
CA SER A 105 0.44 -4.14 26.72
C SER A 105 -0.58 -4.32 25.62
N PHE A 106 -0.27 -5.15 24.64
CA PHE A 106 -1.19 -5.43 23.53
C PHE A 106 -2.42 -6.18 24.02
N HIS A 107 -2.24 -7.15 24.92
CA HIS A 107 -3.37 -7.87 25.52
C HIS A 107 -4.27 -6.94 26.30
N PHE A 108 -3.69 -5.99 27.00
CA PHE A 108 -4.45 -4.96 27.72
C PHE A 108 -5.32 -4.15 26.77
N TYR A 109 -4.75 -3.70 25.64
CA TYR A 109 -5.50 -2.94 24.64
C TYR A 109 -6.63 -3.77 24.03
N LEU A 110 -6.40 -5.05 23.75
CA LEU A 110 -7.45 -5.92 23.23
C LEU A 110 -8.63 -6.05 24.19
N GLU A 111 -8.36 -6.17 25.48
CA GLU A 111 -9.41 -6.26 26.49
C GLU A 111 -10.20 -4.96 26.57
N GLU A 112 -9.53 -3.82 26.44
CA GLU A 112 -10.18 -2.51 26.44
C GLU A 112 -11.13 -2.33 25.24
N LEU A 113 -10.78 -2.89 24.09
CA LEU A 113 -11.54 -2.76 22.85
C LEU A 113 -12.68 -3.79 22.74
N SER A 114 -12.61 -4.83 23.51
CA SER A 114 -13.68 -5.83 23.55
C SER A 114 -14.67 -5.54 24.68
#